data_f1a616521eac6800ace665d7e1fedd5f
#
_entry.id   f1a616521eac6800ace665d7e1fedd5f
#
_cell.length_a   1.000
_cell.length_b   1.000
_cell.length_c   1.000
_cell.angle_alpha   90.00
_cell.angle_beta   90.00
_cell.angle_gamma   90.00
#
_symmetry.space_group_name_H-M   'P 1'
#
loop_
_entity.id
_entity.type
_entity.pdbx_description
1 polymer ?
#
loop_
_entity_poly.entity_id
_entity_poly.type
_entity_poly.pdbx_seq_one_letter_code
_entity_poly.pdbx_strand_id
1 'polypeptide(L)' 'MCVTCGCDEPEANHGNPNHITLQQLKDAAEAAEVDINQLKKNIDEGLKRYAGAQ' A
#
# COMPACT_ATOMS: atom_id res chain seq x y z
N MET A 1 -5.42 10.34 -4.12
CA MET A 1 -5.48 10.12 -2.67
C MET A 1 -4.20 9.45 -2.20
N CYS A 2 -3.63 9.97 -1.15
CA CYS A 2 -2.43 9.37 -0.56
C CYS A 2 -2.77 8.00 0.02
N VAL A 3 -1.93 7.03 -0.21
CA VAL A 3 -2.24 5.66 0.21
C VAL A 3 -2.06 5.44 1.71
N THR A 4 -1.47 6.40 2.42
CA THR A 4 -1.29 6.27 3.86
C THR A 4 -2.26 7.15 4.64
N CYS A 5 -2.34 8.43 4.30
CA CYS A 5 -3.15 9.37 5.06
C CYS A 5 -4.51 9.70 4.42
N GLY A 6 -4.70 9.35 3.16
CA GLY A 6 -5.98 9.60 2.48
C GLY A 6 -6.11 10.97 1.84
N CYS A 7 -5.02 11.73 1.72
CA CYS A 7 -5.06 13.00 1.00
C CYS A 7 -5.08 12.75 -0.50
N ASP A 8 -5.03 13.81 -1.32
CA ASP A 8 -5.14 13.66 -2.76
C ASP A 8 -3.79 13.53 -3.48
N GLU A 9 -2.74 13.17 -2.78
CA GLU A 9 -1.40 13.08 -3.34
C GLU A 9 -0.83 11.69 -3.16
N PRO A 10 -1.11 10.77 -4.12
CA PRO A 10 -0.72 9.36 -3.97
C PRO A 10 0.77 9.11 -3.90
N GLU A 11 1.58 10.02 -4.43
CA GLU A 11 3.03 9.86 -4.39
C GLU A 11 3.71 10.69 -3.31
N ALA A 12 2.93 11.38 -2.48
CA ALA A 12 3.50 12.19 -1.42
C ALA A 12 3.61 11.39 -0.14
N ASN A 13 4.77 11.47 0.49
CA ASN A 13 4.94 10.89 1.83
C ASN A 13 4.91 11.96 2.92
N HIS A 14 4.63 13.20 2.55
CA HIS A 14 4.54 14.33 3.48
C HIS A 14 5.82 14.50 4.31
N GLY A 15 6.97 14.15 3.72
CA GLY A 15 8.23 14.23 4.42
C GLY A 15 8.44 13.16 5.46
N ASN A 16 7.56 12.18 5.52
CA ASN A 16 7.64 11.09 6.48
C ASN A 16 8.05 9.80 5.78
N PRO A 17 9.25 9.27 6.05
CA PRO A 17 9.73 8.07 5.36
C PRO A 17 8.92 6.81 5.68
N ASN A 18 8.09 6.85 6.70
CA ASN A 18 7.24 5.71 7.05
C ASN A 18 5.92 5.69 6.28
N HIS A 19 5.60 6.76 5.56
CA HIS A 19 4.42 6.76 4.70
C HIS A 19 4.73 5.99 3.42
N ILE A 20 3.74 5.26 2.93
CA ILE A 20 3.86 4.46 1.72
C ILE A 20 3.32 5.24 0.54
N THR A 21 4.05 5.26 -0.57
CA THR A 21 3.57 5.91 -1.79
C THR A 21 2.99 4.86 -2.73
N LEU A 22 2.22 5.34 -3.70
CA LEU A 22 1.65 4.45 -4.71
C LEU A 22 2.76 3.76 -5.52
N GLN A 23 3.85 4.46 -5.80
CA GLN A 23 4.95 3.88 -6.55
C GLN A 23 5.57 2.70 -5.79
N GLN A 24 5.66 2.80 -4.48
CA GLN A 24 6.17 1.69 -3.66
C GLN A 24 5.26 0.47 -3.77
N LEU A 25 3.95 0.67 -3.82
CA LEU A 25 3.01 -0.43 -4.00
C LEU A 25 3.17 -1.06 -5.39
N LYS A 26 3.35 -0.24 -6.41
CA LYS A 26 3.58 -0.75 -7.77
C LYS A 26 4.87 -1.55 -7.84
N ASP A 27 5.92 -1.05 -7.23
CA ASP A 27 7.20 -1.75 -7.22
C ASP A 27 7.09 -3.09 -6.49
N ALA A 28 6.36 -3.13 -5.39
CA ALA A 28 6.15 -4.36 -4.64
C ALA A 28 5.36 -5.39 -5.46
N ALA A 29 4.32 -4.94 -6.14
CA ALA A 29 3.52 -5.84 -6.98
C ALA A 29 4.38 -6.42 -8.11
N GLU A 30 5.20 -5.58 -8.74
CA GLU A 30 6.08 -6.02 -9.82
C GLU A 30 7.10 -7.03 -9.32
N ALA A 31 7.68 -6.78 -8.15
CA ALA A 31 8.67 -7.69 -7.57
C ALA A 31 8.05 -9.04 -7.24
N ALA A 32 6.79 -9.07 -6.87
CA ALA A 32 6.07 -10.31 -6.56
C ALA A 32 5.42 -10.94 -7.80
N GLU A 33 5.52 -10.27 -8.95
CA GLU A 33 4.94 -10.74 -10.21
C GLU A 33 3.41 -10.89 -10.12
N VAL A 34 2.77 -9.98 -9.42
CA VAL A 34 1.31 -9.91 -9.32
C VAL A 34 0.84 -8.54 -9.78
N ASP A 35 -0.42 -8.41 -10.14
CA ASP A 35 -0.94 -7.10 -10.47
C ASP A 35 -1.33 -6.34 -9.19
N ILE A 36 -1.62 -5.06 -9.35
CA ILE A 36 -1.92 -4.22 -8.19
C ILE A 36 -3.21 -4.64 -7.48
N ASN A 37 -4.16 -5.19 -8.22
CA ASN A 37 -5.40 -5.67 -7.60
C ASN A 37 -5.15 -6.89 -6.73
N GLN A 38 -4.26 -7.77 -7.16
CA GLN A 38 -3.90 -8.93 -6.36
C GLN A 38 -3.11 -8.50 -5.12
N LEU A 39 -2.23 -7.51 -5.26
CA LEU A 39 -1.52 -6.97 -4.11
C LEU A 39 -2.50 -6.39 -3.09
N LYS A 40 -3.50 -5.67 -3.55
CA LYS A 40 -4.52 -5.12 -2.67
C LYS A 40 -5.22 -6.22 -1.87
N LYS A 41 -5.59 -7.31 -2.54
CA LYS A 41 -6.22 -8.44 -1.85
C LYS A 41 -5.30 -9.08 -0.83
N ASN A 42 -4.03 -9.21 -1.17
CA ASN A 42 -3.06 -9.82 -0.27
C ASN A 42 -2.87 -8.96 0.98
N ILE A 43 -2.82 -7.64 0.80
CA ILE A 43 -2.70 -6.72 1.94
C ILE A 43 -3.94 -6.82 2.83
N ASP A 44 -5.11 -6.83 2.23
CA ASP A 44 -6.37 -6.92 2.98
C ASP A 44 -6.42 -8.21 3.79
N GLU A 45 -6.07 -9.33 3.18
CA GLU A 45 -6.03 -10.62 3.87
C GLU A 45 -5.00 -10.62 5.01
N GLY A 46 -3.83 -10.05 4.74
CA GLY A 46 -2.78 -9.99 5.76
C GLY A 46 -3.19 -9.15 6.94
N LEU A 47 -3.84 -8.02 6.70
CA LEU A 47 -4.29 -7.15 7.77
C LEU A 47 -5.39 -7.83 8.60
N LYS A 48 -6.28 -8.56 7.95
CA LYS A 48 -7.32 -9.28 8.66
C LYS A 48 -6.75 -10.38 9.55
N ARG A 49 -5.73 -11.08 9.06
CA ARG A 49 -5.17 -12.22 9.77
C ARG A 49 -4.14 -11.85 10.82
N TYR A 50 -3.32 -10.87 10.52
CA TYR A 50 -2.09 -10.64 11.29
C TYR A 50 -2.00 -9.31 11.99
N ALA A 51 -2.81 -8.33 11.60
CA ALA A 51 -2.75 -7.00 12.19
C ALA A 51 -3.92 -6.72 13.14
N GLY A 52 -4.62 -7.77 13.55
CA GLY A 52 -5.70 -7.60 14.50
C GLY A 52 -7.02 -7.19 13.89
N ALA A 53 -7.06 -7.06 12.60
CA ALA A 53 -8.30 -6.91 11.83
C ALA A 53 -9.37 -6.06 12.50
N GLN A 54 -9.15 -4.81 12.59
CA GLN A 54 -10.11 -3.90 13.20
C GLN A 54 -11.46 -3.93 12.53
#